data_2c18f74af0f18bbecfa0ef7fbd67220e
#
_entry.id   2c18f74af0f18bbecfa0ef7fbd67220e
#
_cell.length_a   1.000
_cell.length_b   1.000
_cell.length_c   1.000
_cell.angle_alpha   90.00
_cell.angle_beta   90.00
_cell.angle_gamma   90.00
#
_symmetry.space_group_name_H-M   'P 1'
#
loop_
_entity.id
_entity.type
_entity.pdbx_description
1 polymer ?
#
loop_
_entity_poly.entity_id
_entity_poly.type
_entity_poly.pdbx_seq_one_letter_code
_entity_poly.pdbx_strand_id
1 'polypeptide(L)'
;MKKSIEEIKKIIQQHKKEIKEKYGVKEIGIFGSLVRGEMKEESDVDILVEFEKPIGFFKFLELEEYLSDLIGRKVDLVSKKALKPHIGKYILEEVITV
;
A
#
# COMPACT_ATOMS: atom_id res chain seq x y z
N MET A 1 -10.85 -15.57 7.29
CA MET A 1 -9.87 -16.11 6.34
C MET A 1 -8.82 -15.07 6.01
N LYS A 2 -7.58 -15.44 6.01
CA LYS A 2 -6.48 -14.55 5.61
C LYS A 2 -6.45 -14.44 4.10
N LYS A 3 -6.40 -13.22 3.59
CA LYS A 3 -6.16 -13.01 2.18
C LYS A 3 -4.67 -13.21 1.88
N SER A 4 -4.37 -13.94 0.83
CA SER A 4 -2.99 -14.12 0.38
C SER A 4 -2.50 -12.84 -0.30
N ILE A 5 -1.18 -12.73 -0.48
CA ILE A 5 -0.60 -11.61 -1.22
C ILE A 5 -1.17 -11.54 -2.64
N GLU A 6 -1.40 -12.70 -3.27
CA GLU A 6 -1.96 -12.75 -4.62
C GLU A 6 -3.37 -12.18 -4.67
N GLU A 7 -4.20 -12.50 -3.68
CA GLU A 7 -5.56 -11.96 -3.59
C GLU A 7 -5.55 -10.45 -3.40
N ILE A 8 -4.67 -9.96 -2.52
CA ILE A 8 -4.56 -8.52 -2.25
C ILE A 8 -4.05 -7.78 -3.48
N LYS A 9 -3.05 -8.32 -4.18
CA LYS A 9 -2.56 -7.76 -5.43
C LYS A 9 -3.69 -7.64 -6.46
N LYS A 10 -4.47 -8.69 -6.59
CA LYS A 10 -5.58 -8.73 -7.55
C LYS A 10 -6.64 -7.66 -7.23
N ILE A 11 -6.98 -7.52 -5.95
CA ILE A 11 -7.94 -6.50 -5.51
C ILE A 11 -7.45 -5.11 -5.87
N ILE A 12 -6.18 -4.81 -5.57
CA ILE A 12 -5.59 -3.52 -5.89
C ILE A 12 -5.54 -3.29 -7.39
N GLN A 13 -5.15 -4.29 -8.16
CA GLN A 13 -5.10 -4.19 -9.62
C GLN A 13 -6.45 -3.88 -10.23
N GLN A 14 -7.51 -4.46 -9.71
CA GLN A 14 -8.87 -4.21 -10.20
C GLN A 14 -9.31 -2.76 -9.97
N HIS A 15 -8.76 -2.10 -8.96
CA HIS A 15 -9.10 -0.73 -8.61
C HIS A 15 -7.99 0.28 -8.90
N LYS A 16 -6.93 -0.18 -9.58
CA LYS A 16 -5.75 0.66 -9.81
C LYS A 16 -6.05 1.93 -10.59
N LYS A 17 -6.90 1.83 -11.61
CA LYS A 17 -7.29 2.99 -12.42
C LYS A 17 -7.99 4.04 -11.56
N GLU A 18 -8.93 3.63 -10.75
CA GLU A 18 -9.65 4.52 -9.84
C GLU A 18 -8.72 5.15 -8.82
N ILE A 19 -7.83 4.34 -8.24
CA ILE A 19 -6.84 4.82 -7.28
C ILE A 19 -5.96 5.90 -7.91
N LYS A 20 -5.48 5.66 -9.12
CA LYS A 20 -4.65 6.64 -9.83
C LYS A 20 -5.40 7.93 -10.14
N GLU A 21 -6.62 7.82 -10.65
CA GLU A 21 -7.40 8.99 -11.04
C GLU A 21 -7.89 9.79 -9.85
N LYS A 22 -8.35 9.13 -8.82
CA LYS A 22 -8.94 9.80 -7.65
C LYS A 22 -7.90 10.38 -6.70
N TYR A 23 -6.78 9.68 -6.52
CA TYR A 23 -5.78 10.06 -5.53
C TYR A 23 -4.45 10.51 -6.12
N GLY A 24 -4.30 10.47 -7.44
CA GLY A 24 -3.06 10.88 -8.09
C GLY A 24 -1.89 9.96 -7.82
N VAL A 25 -2.17 8.68 -7.62
CA VAL A 25 -1.14 7.67 -7.35
C VAL A 25 -0.39 7.33 -8.63
N LYS A 26 0.93 7.42 -8.58
CA LYS A 26 1.81 7.02 -9.68
C LYS A 26 2.13 5.54 -9.62
N GLU A 27 2.57 5.07 -8.46
CA GLU A 27 2.87 3.66 -8.25
C GLU A 27 2.38 3.22 -6.88
N ILE A 28 2.05 1.94 -6.76
CA ILE A 28 1.59 1.33 -5.53
C ILE A 28 2.19 -0.07 -5.41
N GLY A 29 2.60 -0.44 -4.22
CA GLY A 29 3.19 -1.73 -3.97
C GLY A 29 2.93 -2.23 -2.55
N ILE A 30 3.20 -3.49 -2.33
CA ILE A 30 3.03 -4.16 -1.04
C ILE A 30 4.41 -4.49 -0.49
N PHE A 31 4.61 -4.24 0.81
CA PHE A 31 5.85 -4.58 1.47
C PHE A 31 5.57 -5.12 2.87
N GLY A 32 6.61 -5.38 3.64
CA GLY A 32 6.47 -5.76 5.02
C GLY A 32 6.17 -7.23 5.25
N SER A 33 5.49 -7.54 6.35
CA SER A 33 5.29 -8.91 6.80
C SER A 33 4.54 -9.79 5.80
N LEU A 34 3.61 -9.24 5.05
CA LEU A 34 2.87 -10.01 4.05
C LEU A 34 3.82 -10.54 2.97
N VAL A 35 4.75 -9.69 2.51
CA VAL A 35 5.74 -10.09 1.49
C VAL A 35 6.72 -11.13 2.03
N ARG A 36 7.11 -10.99 3.29
CA ARG A 36 8.03 -11.93 3.93
C ARG A 36 7.38 -13.24 4.36
N GLY A 37 6.05 -13.36 4.23
CA GLY A 37 5.35 -14.55 4.68
C GLY A 37 5.20 -14.64 6.20
N GLU A 38 5.35 -13.53 6.90
CA GLU A 38 5.29 -13.46 8.36
C GLU A 38 3.96 -12.93 8.88
N MET A 39 3.00 -12.73 8.01
CA MET A 39 1.74 -12.09 8.35
C MET A 39 0.91 -12.90 9.34
N LYS A 40 0.49 -12.25 10.39
CA LYS A 40 -0.43 -12.79 11.39
C LYS A 40 -1.80 -12.17 11.18
N GLU A 41 -2.83 -12.75 11.80
CA GLU A 41 -4.19 -12.22 11.67
C GLU A 41 -4.32 -10.76 12.07
N GLU A 42 -3.55 -10.32 13.04
CA GLU A 42 -3.59 -8.96 13.56
C GLU A 42 -2.63 -8.01 12.84
N SER A 43 -1.84 -8.51 11.90
CA SER A 43 -0.88 -7.68 11.20
C SER A 43 -1.57 -6.74 10.21
N ASP A 44 -1.06 -5.51 10.14
CA ASP A 44 -1.52 -4.55 9.14
C ASP A 44 -0.93 -4.93 7.79
N VAL A 45 -1.63 -4.55 6.72
CA VAL A 45 -1.10 -4.71 5.36
C VAL A 45 -0.31 -3.43 5.03
N ASP A 46 0.99 -3.59 4.82
CA ASP A 46 1.88 -2.47 4.53
C ASP A 46 1.87 -2.16 3.05
N ILE A 47 1.45 -0.96 2.70
CA ILE A 47 1.35 -0.51 1.31
C ILE A 47 2.18 0.75 1.11
N LEU A 48 3.05 0.71 0.09
CA LEU A 48 3.87 1.84 -0.30
C LEU A 48 3.23 2.51 -1.51
N VAL A 49 3.12 3.83 -1.47
CA VAL A 49 2.52 4.59 -2.55
C VAL A 49 3.42 5.75 -2.96
N GLU A 50 3.49 5.99 -4.27
CA GLU A 50 4.14 7.16 -4.83
C GLU A 50 3.08 7.99 -5.54
N PHE A 51 3.05 9.29 -5.27
CA PHE A 51 2.08 10.20 -5.89
C PHE A 51 2.75 11.01 -7.00
N GLU A 52 2.01 11.32 -8.05
CA GLU A 52 2.50 12.19 -9.12
C GLU A 52 2.69 13.63 -8.65
N LYS A 53 1.82 14.06 -7.74
CA LYS A 53 1.87 15.38 -7.13
C LYS A 53 1.62 15.25 -5.63
N PRO A 54 2.15 16.15 -4.82
CA PRO A 54 1.84 16.13 -3.38
C PRO A 54 0.34 16.20 -3.15
N ILE A 55 -0.15 15.39 -2.22
CA ILE A 55 -1.55 15.44 -1.80
C ILE A 55 -1.64 15.86 -0.34
N GLY A 56 -2.76 16.41 0.05
CA GLY A 56 -2.98 16.82 1.41
C GLY A 56 -3.11 15.63 2.36
N PHE A 57 -2.88 15.90 3.64
CA PHE A 57 -2.94 14.90 4.70
C PHE A 57 -4.28 14.17 4.73
N PHE A 58 -5.39 14.89 4.63
CA PHE A 58 -6.72 14.28 4.69
C PHE A 58 -6.97 13.35 3.49
N LYS A 59 -6.48 13.73 2.32
CA LYS A 59 -6.59 12.91 1.12
C LYS A 59 -5.79 11.61 1.28
N PHE A 60 -4.63 11.71 1.89
CA PHE A 60 -3.79 10.55 2.20
C PHE A 60 -4.51 9.58 3.15
N LEU A 61 -5.12 10.09 4.21
CA LEU A 61 -5.88 9.27 5.14
C LEU A 61 -7.10 8.63 4.48
N GLU A 62 -7.75 9.37 3.58
CA GLU A 62 -8.88 8.86 2.82
C GLU A 62 -8.46 7.66 1.96
N LEU A 63 -7.30 7.74 1.33
CA LEU A 63 -6.77 6.63 0.53
C LEU A 63 -6.47 5.42 1.41
N GLU A 64 -5.89 5.64 2.57
CA GLU A 64 -5.60 4.56 3.51
C GLU A 64 -6.88 3.83 3.94
N GLU A 65 -7.92 4.59 4.26
CA GLU A 65 -9.22 4.03 4.63
C GLU A 65 -9.87 3.29 3.46
N TYR A 66 -9.80 3.88 2.26
CA TYR A 66 -10.32 3.26 1.05
C TYR A 66 -9.69 1.89 0.81
N LEU A 67 -8.36 1.82 0.90
CA LEU A 67 -7.64 0.57 0.71
C LEU A 67 -7.96 -0.45 1.80
N SER A 68 -8.12 0.00 3.04
CA SER A 68 -8.49 -0.87 4.15
C SER A 68 -9.87 -1.50 3.91
N ASP A 69 -10.81 -0.71 3.42
CA ASP A 69 -12.16 -1.19 3.12
C ASP A 69 -12.15 -2.20 1.96
N LEU A 70 -11.37 -1.92 0.92
CA LEU A 70 -11.25 -2.81 -0.23
C LEU A 70 -10.66 -4.17 0.16
N ILE A 71 -9.61 -4.14 0.95
CA ILE A 71 -8.86 -5.34 1.30
C ILE A 71 -9.55 -6.10 2.46
N GLY A 72 -10.34 -5.38 3.26
CA GLY A 72 -10.98 -5.97 4.43
C GLY A 72 -10.01 -6.15 5.60
N ARG A 73 -8.90 -5.44 5.59
CA ARG A 73 -7.91 -5.44 6.67
C ARG A 73 -7.34 -4.05 6.83
N LYS A 74 -6.85 -3.75 8.02
CA LYS A 74 -6.21 -2.47 8.26
C LYS A 74 -4.98 -2.33 7.38
N VAL A 75 -4.90 -1.22 6.65
CA VAL A 75 -3.76 -0.89 5.80
C VAL A 75 -2.92 0.16 6.50
N ASP A 76 -1.61 -0.05 6.51
CA ASP A 76 -0.63 0.95 6.93
C ASP A 76 -0.04 1.54 5.65
N LEU A 77 -0.48 2.74 5.30
CA LEU A 77 -0.08 3.38 4.05
C LEU A 77 1.13 4.27 4.28
N VAL A 78 2.16 4.05 3.47
CA VAL A 78 3.42 4.79 3.58
C VAL A 78 3.70 5.47 2.25
N SER A 79 4.00 6.77 2.29
CA SER A 79 4.40 7.51 1.10
C SER A 79 5.89 7.30 0.85
N LYS A 80 6.25 7.03 -0.41
CA LYS A 80 7.64 6.86 -0.80
C LYS A 80 8.50 8.07 -0.43
N LYS A 81 7.96 9.28 -0.54
CA LYS A 81 8.67 10.51 -0.16
C LYS A 81 8.97 10.62 1.32
N ALA A 82 8.20 9.95 2.17
CA ALA A 82 8.38 9.99 3.61
C ALA A 82 9.43 9.00 4.10
N LEU A 83 9.95 8.14 3.22
CA LEU A 83 10.94 7.15 3.61
C LEU A 83 12.30 7.81 3.87
N LYS A 84 12.86 7.49 5.03
CA LYS A 84 14.23 7.89 5.34
C LYS A 84 15.20 7.01 4.55
N PRO A 85 16.36 7.53 4.12
CA PRO A 85 17.27 6.79 3.23
C PRO A 85 17.62 5.39 3.72
N HIS A 86 17.84 5.21 5.01
CA HIS A 86 18.25 3.92 5.58
C HIS A 86 17.12 2.89 5.55
N ILE A 87 15.96 3.26 6.10
CA ILE A 87 14.79 2.38 6.17
C ILE A 87 14.20 2.20 4.78
N GLY A 88 14.19 3.27 3.99
CA GLY A 88 13.64 3.27 2.64
C GLY A 88 14.33 2.27 1.72
N LYS A 89 15.64 2.11 1.87
CA LYS A 89 16.38 1.15 1.07
C LYS A 89 15.86 -0.27 1.24
N TYR A 90 15.64 -0.70 2.48
CA TYR A 90 15.13 -2.03 2.77
C TYR A 90 13.71 -2.22 2.25
N ILE A 91 12.86 -1.21 2.41
CA ILE A 91 11.49 -1.26 1.92
C ILE A 91 11.47 -1.36 0.40
N LEU A 92 12.29 -0.57 -0.30
CA LEU A 92 12.34 -0.58 -1.76
C LEU A 92 12.88 -1.88 -2.33
N GLU A 93 13.78 -2.56 -1.61
CA GLU A 93 14.28 -3.87 -2.02
C GLU A 93 13.23 -4.97 -1.84
N GLU A 94 12.33 -4.80 -0.88
CA GLU A 94 11.31 -5.79 -0.53
C GLU A 94 10.00 -5.60 -1.29
N VAL A 95 9.67 -4.38 -1.68
CA VAL A 95 8.35 -4.04 -2.21
C VAL A 95 8.03 -4.79 -3.50
N ILE A 96 6.79 -5.28 -3.57
CA ILE A 96 6.24 -5.89 -4.78
C ILE A 96 5.28 -4.88 -5.40
N THR A 97 5.66 -4.33 -6.55
CA THR A 97 4.83 -3.35 -7.26
C THR A 97 3.60 -4.04 -7.83
N VAL A 98 2.46 -3.40 -7.64
CA VAL A 98 1.18 -3.93 -8.12
C VAL A 98 0.78 -3.27 -9.44
#